data_1631afd5b9bd21aaec5fd728c94f7b5e
#
_entry.id   1631afd5b9bd21aaec5fd728c94f7b5e
#
_cell.length_a   1.000
_cell.length_b   1.000
_cell.length_c   1.000
_cell.angle_alpha   90.00
_cell.angle_beta   90.00
_cell.angle_gamma   90.00
#
_symmetry.space_group_name_H-M   'P 1'
#
loop_
_entity.id
_entity.type
_entity.pdbx_description
1 polymer ?
#
loop_
_entity_poly.entity_id
_entity_poly.type
_entity_poly.pdbx_seq_one_letter_code
_entity_poly.pdbx_strand_id
1 'polypeptide(L)'
;MGERVKAIGLFSGGLDSMLAVKLLQAQDIEVIGYAFVTPFFGPELALKSSKVVGIQLELWEITDRYMEVMKNPKYGFGKNMNPCIDCHALMFRLAGQKMAAHGARFLFSGEVLGERPFSQNKGALRAVARLSGYEDAIVRPLSARLLEETPPEKAGWVDRARLEDIQGRTRKRQIELAAHFGITDYPRPAGGCLLTEPNFSKRLKDLLRDNPDPRHRDLELLKVGRHIRWGEGCKVIVGRREEENKRLDDLSERGDLRLWVKGFPGPVVLIPAPPRPPTDALRFAAQVAVRYSDTPPGQVAEVAYTNGDTNETFRTAACPDEEIQARII
;
A
#
# COMPACT_ATOMS: atom_id res chain seq x y z
N MET A 1 1.20 10.84 42.08
CA MET A 1 0.46 10.38 40.91
C MET A 1 1.33 9.34 40.26
N GLY A 2 0.85 8.09 40.14
CA GLY A 2 1.58 7.02 39.45
C GLY A 2 1.79 7.39 37.99
N GLU A 3 2.90 6.91 37.42
CA GLU A 3 3.21 7.11 36.00
C GLU A 3 2.09 6.49 35.15
N ARG A 4 1.53 7.25 34.21
CA ARG A 4 0.49 6.77 33.30
C ARG A 4 1.02 5.60 32.47
N VAL A 5 0.24 4.55 32.31
CA VAL A 5 0.58 3.46 31.40
C VAL A 5 0.60 3.98 29.97
N LYS A 6 1.67 3.65 29.24
CA LYS A 6 1.82 4.01 27.82
C LYS A 6 1.76 2.80 26.93
N ALA A 7 1.13 2.94 25.75
CA ALA A 7 1.06 1.90 24.74
C ALA A 7 1.40 2.42 23.35
N ILE A 8 2.06 1.60 22.55
CA ILE A 8 2.34 1.89 21.13
C ILE A 8 1.37 1.09 20.26
N GLY A 9 0.68 1.78 19.35
CA GLY A 9 -0.28 1.17 18.44
C GLY A 9 0.14 1.18 17.00
N LEU A 10 -0.11 0.08 16.28
CA LEU A 10 -0.10 0.10 14.82
C LEU A 10 -1.32 0.90 14.34
N PHE A 11 -1.09 2.08 13.80
CA PHE A 11 -2.14 3.04 13.49
C PHE A 11 -2.23 3.31 11.98
N SER A 12 -3.17 2.66 11.32
CA SER A 12 -3.43 2.85 9.89
C SER A 12 -4.33 4.04 9.57
N GLY A 13 -4.99 4.61 10.57
CA GLY A 13 -6.02 5.64 10.40
C GLY A 13 -7.39 5.09 9.99
N GLY A 14 -7.55 3.78 9.80
CA GLY A 14 -8.85 3.14 9.63
C GLY A 14 -9.68 3.17 10.91
N LEU A 15 -11.02 3.01 10.78
CA LEU A 15 -11.94 3.08 11.92
C LEU A 15 -11.51 2.17 13.07
N ASP A 16 -11.13 0.93 12.79
CA ASP A 16 -10.75 -0.03 13.83
C ASP A 16 -9.52 0.42 14.63
N SER A 17 -8.50 1.01 13.95
CA SER A 17 -7.34 1.57 14.64
C SER A 17 -7.71 2.80 15.50
N MET A 18 -8.65 3.64 15.03
CA MET A 18 -9.17 4.77 15.80
C MET A 18 -9.93 4.32 17.05
N LEU A 19 -10.78 3.29 16.91
CA LEU A 19 -11.56 2.74 18.02
C LEU A 19 -10.67 2.05 19.05
N ALA A 20 -9.65 1.30 18.63
CA ALA A 20 -8.67 0.70 19.53
C ALA A 20 -7.97 1.77 20.39
N VAL A 21 -7.60 2.90 19.77
CA VAL A 21 -7.06 4.07 20.49
C VAL A 21 -8.06 4.59 21.53
N LYS A 22 -9.31 4.82 21.14
CA LYS A 22 -10.33 5.38 22.05
C LYS A 22 -10.65 4.48 23.22
N LEU A 23 -10.69 3.17 23.02
CA LEU A 23 -10.89 2.18 24.10
C LEU A 23 -9.76 2.23 25.13
N LEU A 24 -8.52 2.45 24.70
CA LEU A 24 -7.38 2.57 25.61
C LEU A 24 -7.34 3.94 26.29
N GLN A 25 -7.59 5.04 25.56
CA GLN A 25 -7.69 6.37 26.13
C GLN A 25 -8.79 6.48 27.20
N ALA A 26 -9.92 5.78 27.01
CA ALA A 26 -11.00 5.71 27.99
C ALA A 26 -10.57 5.03 29.31
N GLN A 27 -9.43 4.34 29.31
CA GLN A 27 -8.81 3.71 30.50
C GLN A 27 -7.60 4.48 31.04
N ASP A 28 -7.45 5.76 30.64
CA ASP A 28 -6.33 6.63 31.05
C ASP A 28 -4.95 6.15 30.54
N ILE A 29 -4.93 5.33 29.48
CA ILE A 29 -3.69 4.86 28.85
C ILE A 29 -3.24 5.91 27.80
N GLU A 30 -1.99 6.34 27.92
CA GLU A 30 -1.35 7.20 26.93
C GLU A 30 -1.00 6.40 25.68
N VAL A 31 -1.43 6.89 24.53
CA VAL A 31 -1.28 6.17 23.26
C VAL A 31 -0.37 6.92 22.30
N ILE A 32 0.61 6.23 21.76
CA ILE A 32 1.47 6.69 20.66
C ILE A 32 1.16 5.83 19.44
N GLY A 33 0.74 6.46 18.34
CA GLY A 33 0.47 5.78 17.07
C GLY A 33 1.73 5.67 16.23
N TYR A 34 1.95 4.50 15.64
CA TYR A 34 2.96 4.29 14.60
C TYR A 34 2.28 3.98 13.27
N ALA A 35 2.51 4.82 12.27
CA ALA A 35 2.11 4.56 10.90
C ALA A 35 3.34 4.24 10.05
N PHE A 36 3.28 3.11 9.39
CA PHE A 36 4.34 2.66 8.50
C PHE A 36 4.05 3.09 7.07
N VAL A 37 5.09 3.46 6.35
CA VAL A 37 5.01 4.00 4.99
C VAL A 37 5.82 3.11 4.05
N THR A 38 5.25 2.79 2.90
CA THR A 38 5.90 2.09 1.79
C THR A 38 5.27 2.56 0.48
N PRO A 39 5.79 2.23 -0.70
CA PRO A 39 5.10 2.46 -1.97
C PRO A 39 3.71 1.82 -2.08
N PHE A 40 3.36 0.87 -1.19
CA PHE A 40 2.09 0.14 -1.22
C PHE A 40 1.00 0.71 -0.31
N PHE A 41 1.37 1.49 0.66
CA PHE A 41 0.46 2.19 1.59
C PHE A 41 1.14 3.45 2.14
N GLY A 42 0.41 4.56 2.14
CA GLY A 42 0.88 5.88 2.54
C GLY A 42 0.42 6.31 3.92
N PRO A 43 0.89 7.48 4.40
CA PRO A 43 0.59 8.01 5.73
C PRO A 43 -0.67 8.88 5.80
N GLU A 44 -1.28 9.25 4.66
CA GLU A 44 -2.27 10.33 4.55
C GLU A 44 -3.46 10.09 5.48
N LEU A 45 -3.95 8.86 5.49
CA LEU A 45 -5.09 8.47 6.32
C LEU A 45 -4.72 8.51 7.81
N ALA A 46 -3.57 7.98 8.18
CA ALA A 46 -3.09 7.99 9.56
C ALA A 46 -2.87 9.42 10.07
N LEU A 47 -2.29 10.30 9.24
CA LEU A 47 -2.09 11.72 9.57
C LEU A 47 -3.41 12.46 9.83
N LYS A 48 -4.43 12.19 9.00
CA LYS A 48 -5.77 12.78 9.19
C LYS A 48 -6.43 12.24 10.47
N SER A 49 -6.45 10.93 10.62
CA SER A 49 -7.19 10.26 11.70
C SER A 49 -6.53 10.43 13.06
N SER A 50 -5.20 10.58 13.15
CA SER A 50 -4.50 10.84 14.42
C SER A 50 -4.94 12.15 15.08
N LYS A 51 -5.23 13.17 14.26
CA LYS A 51 -5.78 14.46 14.74
C LYS A 51 -7.19 14.29 15.31
N VAL A 52 -8.01 13.44 14.68
CA VAL A 52 -9.39 13.16 15.12
C VAL A 52 -9.40 12.46 16.49
N VAL A 53 -8.52 11.47 16.67
CA VAL A 53 -8.48 10.72 17.96
C VAL A 53 -7.58 11.38 19.00
N GLY A 54 -6.79 12.40 18.64
CA GLY A 54 -5.95 13.18 19.54
C GLY A 54 -4.76 12.39 20.09
N ILE A 55 -3.93 11.81 19.19
CA ILE A 55 -2.70 11.09 19.57
C ILE A 55 -1.47 11.66 18.90
N GLN A 56 -0.32 11.47 19.53
CA GLN A 56 0.97 11.59 18.88
C GLN A 56 1.09 10.49 17.82
N LEU A 57 1.51 10.85 16.60
CA LEU A 57 1.75 9.91 15.50
C LEU A 57 3.19 10.00 15.05
N GLU A 58 3.84 8.86 14.96
CA GLU A 58 5.16 8.70 14.37
C GLU A 58 5.05 7.99 13.03
N LEU A 59 5.71 8.55 12.01
CA LEU A 59 5.80 7.94 10.68
C LEU A 59 7.13 7.21 10.53
N TRP A 60 7.07 5.99 9.99
CA TRP A 60 8.27 5.21 9.75
C TRP A 60 8.25 4.63 8.34
N GLU A 61 9.16 5.12 7.51
CA GLU A 61 9.41 4.57 6.19
C GLU A 61 10.14 3.22 6.33
N ILE A 62 9.61 2.15 5.72
CA ILE A 62 10.11 0.78 5.88
C ILE A 62 10.28 0.03 4.57
N THR A 63 10.34 0.70 3.43
CA THR A 63 10.33 0.08 2.09
C THR A 63 11.37 -1.02 1.96
N ASP A 64 12.63 -0.76 2.29
CA ASP A 64 13.70 -1.75 2.13
C ASP A 64 13.44 -3.01 2.97
N ARG A 65 13.05 -2.84 4.24
CA ARG A 65 12.71 -3.96 5.14
C ARG A 65 11.46 -4.70 4.67
N TYR A 66 10.52 -3.96 4.11
CA TYR A 66 9.28 -4.53 3.59
C TYR A 66 9.54 -5.34 2.31
N MET A 67 10.43 -4.87 1.43
CA MET A 67 10.82 -5.59 0.23
C MET A 67 11.50 -6.92 0.54
N GLU A 68 12.27 -7.02 1.63
CA GLU A 68 12.81 -8.31 2.10
C GLU A 68 11.68 -9.30 2.47
N VAL A 69 10.63 -8.82 3.13
CA VAL A 69 9.44 -9.64 3.40
C VAL A 69 8.73 -10.05 2.10
N MET A 70 8.65 -9.14 1.12
CA MET A 70 8.02 -9.42 -0.18
C MET A 70 8.75 -10.50 -0.99
N LYS A 71 10.07 -10.59 -0.87
CA LYS A 71 10.87 -11.59 -1.58
C LYS A 71 10.59 -13.01 -1.10
N ASN A 72 10.42 -13.20 0.20
CA ASN A 72 10.25 -14.53 0.80
C ASN A 72 9.37 -14.49 2.07
N PRO A 73 8.06 -14.27 1.94
CA PRO A 73 7.17 -14.24 3.09
C PRO A 73 7.02 -15.64 3.68
N LYS A 74 7.23 -15.77 5.01
CA LYS A 74 7.16 -17.05 5.73
C LYS A 74 5.79 -17.70 5.64
N TYR A 75 4.73 -16.90 5.63
CA TYR A 75 3.35 -17.36 5.57
C TYR A 75 2.71 -17.19 4.18
N GLY A 76 3.56 -16.84 3.17
CA GLY A 76 3.12 -16.65 1.80
C GLY A 76 2.25 -15.42 1.61
N PHE A 77 1.57 -15.40 0.49
CA PHE A 77 0.69 -14.31 0.08
C PHE A 77 -0.78 -14.68 0.29
N GLY A 78 -1.61 -13.67 0.51
CA GLY A 78 -3.06 -13.80 0.47
C GLY A 78 -3.56 -14.05 -0.96
N LYS A 79 -4.79 -13.60 -1.26
CA LYS A 79 -5.38 -13.78 -2.61
C LYS A 79 -4.53 -13.15 -3.73
N ASN A 80 -3.83 -12.07 -3.41
CA ASN A 80 -2.96 -11.32 -4.33
C ASN A 80 -1.52 -11.31 -3.79
N MET A 81 -0.73 -10.25 -4.06
CA MET A 81 0.66 -10.13 -3.60
C MET A 81 0.78 -9.57 -2.16
N ASN A 82 -0.19 -9.82 -1.29
CA ASN A 82 -0.28 -9.24 0.04
C ASN A 82 0.21 -10.22 1.14
N PRO A 83 1.43 -10.09 1.69
CA PRO A 83 1.97 -10.93 2.76
C PRO A 83 1.51 -10.44 4.14
N CYS A 84 0.19 -10.33 4.38
CA CYS A 84 -0.37 -9.61 5.53
C CYS A 84 0.13 -10.11 6.89
N ILE A 85 0.35 -11.42 7.07
CA ILE A 85 0.84 -11.99 8.34
C ILE A 85 2.26 -11.50 8.60
N ASP A 86 3.14 -11.66 7.63
CA ASP A 86 4.55 -11.24 7.71
C ASP A 86 4.69 -9.72 7.81
N CYS A 87 3.84 -8.98 7.09
CA CYS A 87 3.74 -7.52 7.13
C CYS A 87 3.43 -7.01 8.54
N HIS A 88 2.35 -7.50 9.15
CA HIS A 88 1.95 -7.08 10.51
C HIS A 88 3.01 -7.49 11.53
N ALA A 89 3.62 -8.67 11.38
CA ALA A 89 4.70 -9.11 12.25
C ALA A 89 5.93 -8.18 12.16
N LEU A 90 6.32 -7.75 10.95
CA LEU A 90 7.38 -6.76 10.76
C LEU A 90 7.02 -5.44 11.47
N MET A 91 5.80 -4.92 11.26
CA MET A 91 5.36 -3.67 11.88
C MET A 91 5.38 -3.74 13.40
N PHE A 92 4.86 -4.83 14.01
CA PHE A 92 4.92 -5.04 15.45
C PHE A 92 6.35 -5.15 15.96
N ARG A 93 7.24 -5.86 15.25
CA ARG A 93 8.66 -5.96 15.60
C ARG A 93 9.30 -4.59 15.65
N LEU A 94 9.08 -3.76 14.64
CA LEU A 94 9.64 -2.41 14.57
C LEU A 94 9.07 -1.50 15.66
N ALA A 95 7.75 -1.52 15.87
CA ALA A 95 7.10 -0.77 16.94
C ALA A 95 7.59 -1.21 18.33
N GLY A 96 7.76 -2.53 18.54
CA GLY A 96 8.26 -3.10 19.77
C GLY A 96 9.68 -2.64 20.14
N GLN A 97 10.54 -2.47 19.15
CA GLN A 97 11.90 -1.91 19.36
C GLN A 97 11.88 -0.48 19.91
N LYS A 98 10.75 0.23 19.81
CA LYS A 98 10.60 1.60 20.33
C LYS A 98 9.97 1.68 21.72
N MET A 99 9.47 0.56 22.26
CA MET A 99 8.77 0.56 23.56
C MET A 99 9.61 1.15 24.67
N ALA A 100 10.87 0.74 24.81
CA ALA A 100 11.75 1.22 25.86
C ALA A 100 12.00 2.74 25.75
N ALA A 101 12.23 3.25 24.54
CA ALA A 101 12.50 4.67 24.32
C ALA A 101 11.30 5.56 24.68
N HIS A 102 10.07 5.05 24.55
CA HIS A 102 8.85 5.77 24.91
C HIS A 102 8.33 5.47 26.33
N GLY A 103 8.95 4.53 27.05
CA GLY A 103 8.41 4.03 28.32
C GLY A 103 7.10 3.26 28.14
N ALA A 104 6.84 2.72 26.96
CA ALA A 104 5.61 1.99 26.67
C ALA A 104 5.66 0.59 27.28
N ARG A 105 4.52 0.16 27.86
CA ARG A 105 4.37 -1.13 28.52
C ARG A 105 3.91 -2.24 27.60
N PHE A 106 3.14 -1.91 26.54
CA PHE A 106 2.61 -2.89 25.59
C PHE A 106 2.37 -2.29 24.21
N LEU A 107 2.11 -3.18 23.26
CA LEU A 107 1.73 -2.89 21.87
C LEU A 107 0.24 -3.17 21.67
N PHE A 108 -0.38 -2.51 20.71
CA PHE A 108 -1.75 -2.83 20.31
C PHE A 108 -2.01 -2.62 18.82
N SER A 109 -3.11 -3.16 18.32
CA SER A 109 -3.65 -2.87 16.99
C SER A 109 -5.17 -2.88 16.98
N GLY A 110 -5.74 -2.31 15.92
CA GLY A 110 -7.17 -2.41 15.61
C GLY A 110 -7.56 -3.69 14.88
N GLU A 111 -6.80 -4.76 14.95
CA GLU A 111 -7.15 -6.04 14.32
C GLU A 111 -8.40 -6.64 14.96
N VAL A 112 -9.35 -7.05 14.11
CA VAL A 112 -10.61 -7.70 14.52
C VAL A 112 -10.60 -9.16 14.14
N LEU A 113 -10.89 -10.04 15.09
CA LEU A 113 -10.95 -11.50 14.87
C LEU A 113 -11.95 -11.83 13.75
N GLY A 114 -11.49 -12.51 12.70
CA GLY A 114 -12.32 -12.98 11.59
C GLY A 114 -12.70 -11.91 10.55
N GLU A 115 -12.29 -10.66 10.69
CA GLU A 115 -12.58 -9.62 9.70
C GLU A 115 -11.87 -9.90 8.37
N ARG A 116 -10.59 -10.29 8.44
CA ARG A 116 -9.79 -10.68 7.28
C ARG A 116 -9.41 -12.17 7.36
N PRO A 117 -10.01 -13.04 6.53
CA PRO A 117 -9.84 -14.49 6.66
C PRO A 117 -8.40 -14.96 6.63
N PHE A 118 -7.55 -14.34 5.80
CA PHE A 118 -6.15 -14.72 5.67
C PHE A 118 -5.32 -14.33 6.89
N SER A 119 -5.46 -13.10 7.41
CA SER A 119 -4.53 -12.54 8.41
C SER A 119 -5.13 -12.30 9.80
N GLN A 120 -6.45 -12.44 9.98
CA GLN A 120 -7.11 -12.10 11.25
C GLN A 120 -7.93 -13.26 11.84
N ASN A 121 -7.67 -14.52 11.45
CA ASN A 121 -8.12 -15.68 12.19
C ASN A 121 -7.22 -15.93 13.41
N LYS A 122 -7.65 -16.75 14.38
CA LYS A 122 -6.89 -17.02 15.62
C LYS A 122 -5.46 -17.48 15.34
N GLY A 123 -5.27 -18.38 14.37
CA GLY A 123 -3.95 -18.90 14.01
C GLY A 123 -3.04 -17.81 13.43
N ALA A 124 -3.58 -16.98 12.53
CA ALA A 124 -2.86 -15.88 11.93
C ALA A 124 -2.46 -14.80 12.96
N LEU A 125 -3.37 -14.42 13.86
CA LEU A 125 -3.07 -13.45 14.93
C LEU A 125 -1.97 -13.95 15.88
N ARG A 126 -1.95 -15.26 16.20
CA ARG A 126 -0.84 -15.88 16.95
C ARG A 126 0.45 -15.90 16.16
N ALA A 127 0.39 -16.23 14.86
CA ALA A 127 1.55 -16.23 13.98
C ALA A 127 2.19 -14.84 13.88
N VAL A 128 1.40 -13.78 13.73
CA VAL A 128 1.85 -12.38 13.77
C VAL A 128 2.59 -12.09 15.08
N ALA A 129 1.99 -12.43 16.21
CA ALA A 129 2.56 -12.17 17.53
C ALA A 129 3.93 -12.89 17.71
N ARG A 130 4.00 -14.18 17.41
CA ARG A 130 5.25 -14.97 17.49
C ARG A 130 6.33 -14.44 16.55
N LEU A 131 5.96 -14.20 15.29
CA LEU A 131 6.92 -13.73 14.28
C LEU A 131 7.46 -12.33 14.58
N SER A 132 6.66 -11.51 15.29
CA SER A 132 7.10 -10.18 15.73
C SER A 132 8.20 -10.23 16.81
N GLY A 133 8.24 -11.30 17.63
CA GLY A 133 9.07 -11.41 18.83
C GLY A 133 8.51 -10.67 20.05
N TYR A 134 7.25 -10.19 19.98
CA TYR A 134 6.56 -9.47 21.05
C TYR A 134 5.23 -10.13 21.40
N GLU A 135 5.19 -11.47 21.36
CA GLU A 135 3.98 -12.28 21.60
C GLU A 135 3.25 -11.90 22.89
N ASP A 136 4.01 -11.65 23.94
CA ASP A 136 3.51 -11.34 25.30
C ASP A 136 3.11 -9.87 25.48
N ALA A 137 3.31 -9.04 24.50
CA ALA A 137 3.08 -7.59 24.62
C ALA A 137 1.94 -7.04 23.75
N ILE A 138 1.28 -7.87 22.93
CA ILE A 138 0.30 -7.38 21.94
C ILE A 138 -1.13 -7.55 22.46
N VAL A 139 -1.84 -6.42 22.60
CA VAL A 139 -3.26 -6.36 22.91
C VAL A 139 -4.08 -6.02 21.67
N ARG A 140 -5.26 -6.62 21.52
CA ARG A 140 -6.20 -6.33 20.43
C ARG A 140 -7.54 -5.86 21.00
N PRO A 141 -7.68 -4.56 21.31
CA PRO A 141 -8.79 -4.02 22.10
C PRO A 141 -10.18 -4.37 21.57
N LEU A 142 -10.33 -4.48 20.24
CA LEU A 142 -11.62 -4.74 19.60
C LEU A 142 -12.08 -6.21 19.72
N SER A 143 -11.17 -7.16 19.95
CA SER A 143 -11.50 -8.59 20.03
C SER A 143 -10.93 -9.26 21.28
N ALA A 144 -10.43 -8.47 22.24
CA ALA A 144 -9.69 -8.98 23.38
C ALA A 144 -10.47 -10.08 24.13
N ARG A 145 -11.78 -9.88 24.39
CA ARG A 145 -12.60 -10.83 25.14
C ARG A 145 -12.83 -12.17 24.43
N LEU A 146 -12.50 -12.28 23.13
CA LEU A 146 -12.58 -13.51 22.34
C LEU A 146 -11.21 -14.21 22.16
N LEU A 147 -10.14 -13.54 22.55
CA LEU A 147 -8.77 -14.03 22.46
C LEU A 147 -8.26 -14.48 23.83
N GLU A 148 -7.09 -15.10 23.88
CA GLU A 148 -6.44 -15.45 25.14
C GLU A 148 -6.01 -14.17 25.87
N GLU A 149 -6.14 -14.19 27.20
CA GLU A 149 -5.74 -13.07 28.03
C GLU A 149 -4.22 -12.87 27.98
N THR A 150 -3.81 -11.64 27.66
CA THR A 150 -2.41 -11.28 27.46
C THR A 150 -1.74 -10.87 28.79
N PRO A 151 -0.38 -10.92 28.89
CA PRO A 151 0.32 -10.41 30.05
C PRO A 151 0.00 -8.96 30.45
N PRO A 152 -0.15 -7.97 29.53
CA PRO A 152 -0.63 -6.64 29.86
C PRO A 152 -2.00 -6.59 30.57
N GLU A 153 -2.94 -7.46 30.14
CA GLU A 153 -4.26 -7.59 30.77
C GLU A 153 -4.14 -8.20 32.18
N LYS A 154 -3.36 -9.29 32.32
CA LYS A 154 -3.10 -9.95 33.60
C LYS A 154 -2.37 -9.05 34.61
N ALA A 155 -1.50 -8.17 34.13
CA ALA A 155 -0.80 -7.19 34.94
C ALA A 155 -1.67 -6.01 35.37
N GLY A 156 -2.92 -5.92 34.88
CA GLY A 156 -3.83 -4.81 35.18
C GLY A 156 -3.43 -3.49 34.50
N TRP A 157 -2.54 -3.52 33.49
CA TRP A 157 -2.20 -2.32 32.73
C TRP A 157 -3.36 -1.90 31.81
N VAL A 158 -4.18 -2.84 31.42
CA VAL A 158 -5.43 -2.64 30.68
C VAL A 158 -6.54 -3.50 31.29
N ASP A 159 -7.70 -2.90 31.55
CA ASP A 159 -8.88 -3.60 32.04
C ASP A 159 -9.60 -4.30 30.89
N ARG A 160 -9.47 -5.61 30.84
CA ARG A 160 -10.08 -6.47 29.82
C ARG A 160 -11.61 -6.35 29.77
N ALA A 161 -12.29 -6.14 30.92
CA ALA A 161 -13.74 -6.01 30.95
C ALA A 161 -14.25 -4.77 30.19
N ARG A 162 -13.40 -3.77 30.00
CA ARG A 162 -13.69 -2.56 29.25
C ARG A 162 -13.26 -2.65 27.77
N LEU A 163 -12.80 -3.82 27.33
CA LEU A 163 -12.47 -4.10 25.93
C LEU A 163 -13.63 -4.83 25.24
N GLU A 164 -13.52 -4.98 23.92
CA GLU A 164 -14.60 -5.49 23.09
C GLU A 164 -14.46 -7.01 22.75
N ASP A 165 -15.55 -7.56 22.23
CA ASP A 165 -15.66 -8.94 21.72
C ASP A 165 -16.12 -8.97 20.27
N ILE A 166 -15.63 -8.03 19.47
CA ILE A 166 -16.01 -7.90 18.07
C ILE A 166 -15.39 -9.04 17.27
N GLN A 167 -16.22 -9.64 16.39
CA GLN A 167 -15.82 -10.72 15.50
C GLN A 167 -16.48 -10.58 14.13
N GLY A 168 -15.74 -10.98 13.08
CA GLY A 168 -16.26 -11.06 11.72
C GLY A 168 -16.21 -9.75 10.95
N ARG A 169 -16.97 -9.68 9.85
CA ARG A 169 -16.90 -8.58 8.88
C ARG A 169 -17.95 -7.49 9.07
N THR A 170 -18.90 -7.75 9.95
CA THR A 170 -20.00 -6.81 10.21
C THR A 170 -19.48 -5.65 11.04
N ARG A 171 -19.62 -4.43 10.55
CA ARG A 171 -19.12 -3.22 11.23
C ARG A 171 -20.15 -2.54 12.13
N LYS A 172 -21.25 -3.22 12.44
CA LYS A 172 -22.33 -2.62 13.25
C LYS A 172 -21.80 -2.10 14.58
N ARG A 173 -21.08 -2.95 15.32
CA ARG A 173 -20.52 -2.59 16.64
C ARG A 173 -19.48 -1.46 16.52
N GLN A 174 -18.62 -1.49 15.50
CA GLN A 174 -17.65 -0.40 15.25
C GLN A 174 -18.34 0.94 14.98
N ILE A 175 -19.45 0.96 14.25
CA ILE A 175 -20.24 2.18 13.98
C ILE A 175 -20.90 2.71 15.26
N GLU A 176 -21.43 1.81 16.10
CA GLU A 176 -21.99 2.16 17.42
C GLU A 176 -20.92 2.79 18.33
N LEU A 177 -19.71 2.19 18.37
CA LEU A 177 -18.57 2.72 19.12
C LEU A 177 -18.09 4.06 18.57
N ALA A 178 -18.05 4.21 17.23
CA ALA A 178 -17.71 5.48 16.62
C ALA A 178 -18.64 6.60 17.08
N ALA A 179 -19.96 6.35 17.06
CA ALA A 179 -20.96 7.29 17.57
C ALA A 179 -20.77 7.57 19.07
N HIS A 180 -20.52 6.54 19.88
CA HIS A 180 -20.26 6.69 21.33
C HIS A 180 -19.05 7.58 21.62
N PHE A 181 -17.96 7.45 20.86
CA PHE A 181 -16.75 8.24 21.00
C PHE A 181 -16.77 9.57 20.21
N GLY A 182 -17.89 9.92 19.57
CA GLY A 182 -18.02 11.14 18.78
C GLY A 182 -17.15 11.17 17.51
N ILE A 183 -16.76 10.00 16.98
CA ILE A 183 -16.02 9.89 15.74
C ILE A 183 -17.02 9.92 14.57
N THR A 184 -17.10 11.03 13.87
CA THR A 184 -17.99 11.23 12.71
C THR A 184 -17.27 11.15 11.38
N ASP A 185 -15.95 11.43 11.36
CA ASP A 185 -15.12 11.40 10.16
C ASP A 185 -14.17 10.19 10.21
N TYR A 186 -14.53 9.15 9.48
CA TYR A 186 -13.71 7.96 9.31
C TYR A 186 -13.85 7.39 7.89
N PRO A 187 -12.83 6.68 7.38
CA PRO A 187 -12.83 6.18 6.02
C PRO A 187 -13.87 5.07 5.82
N ARG A 188 -14.36 4.96 4.58
CA ARG A 188 -15.13 3.77 4.17
C ARG A 188 -14.26 2.52 4.27
N PRO A 189 -14.88 1.33 4.44
CA PRO A 189 -14.14 0.07 4.41
C PRO A 189 -13.44 -0.05 3.05
N ALA A 190 -12.13 0.06 3.04
CA ALA A 190 -11.32 -0.14 1.84
C ALA A 190 -10.04 -0.89 2.24
N GLY A 191 -9.52 -1.70 1.34
CA GLY A 191 -8.17 -2.21 1.49
C GLY A 191 -7.20 -1.03 1.35
N GLY A 192 -6.57 -0.60 2.44
CA GLY A 192 -5.59 0.51 2.42
C GLY A 192 -4.25 0.15 1.78
N CYS A 193 -4.09 -1.06 1.27
CA CYS A 193 -2.84 -1.58 0.71
C CYS A 193 -3.03 -1.97 -0.75
N LEU A 194 -2.25 -1.38 -1.65
CA LEU A 194 -2.27 -1.67 -3.08
C LEU A 194 -2.01 -3.15 -3.42
N LEU A 195 -1.28 -3.87 -2.57
CA LEU A 195 -1.02 -5.29 -2.74
C LEU A 195 -2.29 -6.17 -2.67
N THR A 196 -3.40 -5.62 -2.19
CA THR A 196 -4.70 -6.30 -2.21
C THR A 196 -5.47 -6.07 -3.51
N GLU A 197 -5.02 -5.13 -4.36
CA GLU A 197 -5.64 -4.78 -5.63
C GLU A 197 -5.16 -5.75 -6.73
N PRO A 198 -6.06 -6.45 -7.44
CA PRO A 198 -5.68 -7.46 -8.43
C PRO A 198 -4.78 -6.91 -9.54
N ASN A 199 -5.12 -5.75 -10.10
CA ASN A 199 -4.36 -5.15 -11.20
C ASN A 199 -2.98 -4.67 -10.76
N PHE A 200 -2.87 -4.05 -9.59
CA PHE A 200 -1.58 -3.67 -9.03
C PHE A 200 -0.70 -4.90 -8.77
N SER A 201 -1.28 -5.94 -8.19
CA SER A 201 -0.58 -7.20 -7.91
C SER A 201 -0.06 -7.89 -9.17
N LYS A 202 -0.84 -7.86 -10.26
CA LYS A 202 -0.37 -8.37 -11.56
C LYS A 202 0.85 -7.60 -12.06
N ARG A 203 0.80 -6.27 -12.02
CA ARG A 203 1.90 -5.39 -12.43
C ARG A 203 3.16 -5.58 -11.57
N LEU A 204 2.99 -5.74 -10.25
CA LEU A 204 4.09 -6.01 -9.34
C LEU A 204 4.73 -7.38 -9.60
N LYS A 205 3.91 -8.43 -9.77
CA LYS A 205 4.40 -9.76 -10.12
C LYS A 205 5.18 -9.76 -11.44
N ASP A 206 4.68 -9.00 -12.41
CA ASP A 206 5.34 -8.83 -13.70
C ASP A 206 6.68 -8.08 -13.57
N LEU A 207 6.75 -7.05 -12.73
CA LEU A 207 7.99 -6.32 -12.44
C LEU A 207 9.01 -7.22 -11.76
N LEU A 208 8.62 -7.92 -10.69
CA LEU A 208 9.51 -8.76 -9.90
C LEU A 208 10.05 -9.98 -10.65
N ARG A 209 9.37 -10.43 -11.70
CA ARG A 209 9.88 -11.48 -12.60
C ARG A 209 11.13 -11.00 -13.35
N ASP A 210 11.12 -9.77 -13.82
CA ASP A 210 12.19 -9.20 -14.64
C ASP A 210 13.25 -8.47 -13.79
N ASN A 211 12.84 -7.91 -12.64
CA ASN A 211 13.69 -7.18 -11.71
C ASN A 211 13.34 -7.57 -10.26
N PRO A 212 14.07 -8.51 -9.64
CA PRO A 212 13.83 -8.94 -8.26
C PRO A 212 14.13 -7.87 -7.21
N ASP A 213 14.94 -6.87 -7.55
CA ASP A 213 15.34 -5.74 -6.69
C ASP A 213 14.90 -4.39 -7.31
N PRO A 214 13.60 -4.11 -7.40
CA PRO A 214 13.11 -2.88 -8.01
C PRO A 214 13.48 -1.67 -7.15
N ARG A 215 13.88 -0.59 -7.80
CA ARG A 215 14.08 0.71 -7.16
C ARG A 215 12.73 1.29 -6.73
N HIS A 216 12.74 2.23 -5.80
CA HIS A 216 11.54 2.95 -5.36
C HIS A 216 10.73 3.51 -6.56
N ARG A 217 11.43 4.13 -7.53
CA ARG A 217 10.84 4.63 -8.77
C ARG A 217 10.07 3.55 -9.54
N ASP A 218 10.62 2.35 -9.66
CA ASP A 218 10.00 1.26 -10.43
C ASP A 218 8.67 0.82 -9.79
N LEU A 219 8.59 0.88 -8.45
CA LEU A 219 7.36 0.63 -7.69
C LEU A 219 6.35 1.78 -7.85
N GLU A 220 6.81 3.04 -7.89
CA GLU A 220 5.95 4.20 -8.13
C GLU A 220 5.33 4.17 -9.54
N LEU A 221 6.09 3.76 -10.55
CA LEU A 221 5.58 3.60 -11.90
C LEU A 221 4.42 2.62 -12.00
N LEU A 222 4.35 1.58 -11.12
CA LEU A 222 3.23 0.61 -11.12
C LEU A 222 1.88 1.24 -10.81
N LYS A 223 1.87 2.41 -10.15
CA LYS A 223 0.64 3.12 -9.75
C LYS A 223 0.03 3.91 -10.90
N VAL A 224 0.78 4.17 -11.96
CA VAL A 224 0.43 5.15 -12.99
C VAL A 224 0.12 4.47 -14.32
N GLY A 225 -0.92 4.92 -14.99
CA GLY A 225 -1.20 4.58 -16.37
C GLY A 225 -1.70 3.16 -16.65
N ARG A 226 -1.68 2.80 -17.92
CA ARG A 226 -1.87 1.43 -18.43
C ARG A 226 -0.51 0.80 -18.65
N HIS A 227 -0.35 -0.43 -18.23
CA HIS A 227 0.87 -1.21 -18.42
C HIS A 227 0.66 -2.22 -19.54
N ILE A 228 1.52 -2.19 -20.54
CA ILE A 228 1.46 -3.04 -21.72
C ILE A 228 2.81 -3.74 -21.84
N ARG A 229 2.80 -5.07 -21.95
CA ARG A 229 4.01 -5.88 -22.09
C ARG A 229 4.40 -5.97 -23.58
N TRP A 230 5.65 -5.65 -23.89
CA TRP A 230 6.25 -5.89 -25.19
C TRP A 230 7.45 -6.84 -25.05
N GLY A 231 7.20 -8.12 -25.22
CA GLY A 231 8.25 -9.14 -25.07
C GLY A 231 8.86 -9.22 -23.66
N GLU A 232 10.02 -9.85 -23.56
CA GLU A 232 10.77 -9.95 -22.30
C GLU A 232 11.49 -8.63 -21.98
N GLY A 233 11.46 -8.22 -20.71
CA GLY A 233 12.17 -7.04 -20.23
C GLY A 233 11.68 -5.68 -20.74
N CYS A 234 10.69 -5.61 -21.64
CA CYS A 234 10.19 -4.34 -22.17
C CYS A 234 8.73 -4.09 -21.76
N LYS A 235 8.48 -2.95 -21.17
CA LYS A 235 7.16 -2.49 -20.72
C LYS A 235 6.88 -1.10 -21.25
N VAL A 236 5.68 -0.90 -21.79
CA VAL A 236 5.16 0.39 -22.25
C VAL A 236 4.12 0.86 -21.21
N ILE A 237 4.30 2.06 -20.67
CA ILE A 237 3.39 2.67 -19.70
C ILE A 237 2.73 3.88 -20.36
N VAL A 238 1.39 3.94 -20.31
CA VAL A 238 0.59 4.94 -21.02
C VAL A 238 -0.27 5.71 -20.03
N GLY A 239 -0.09 7.01 -19.93
CA GLY A 239 -0.95 7.86 -19.10
C GLY A 239 -2.40 7.87 -19.60
N ARG A 240 -3.35 7.96 -18.67
CA ARG A 240 -4.80 7.94 -18.97
C ARG A 240 -5.44 9.33 -18.82
N ARG A 241 -4.80 10.20 -18.06
CA ARG A 241 -5.27 11.54 -17.70
C ARG A 241 -4.08 12.48 -17.57
N GLU A 242 -4.33 13.77 -17.54
CA GLU A 242 -3.30 14.78 -17.42
C GLU A 242 -2.41 14.60 -16.16
N GLU A 243 -3.03 14.28 -15.01
CA GLU A 243 -2.27 14.04 -13.77
C GLU A 243 -1.33 12.84 -13.90
N GLU A 244 -1.75 11.80 -14.62
CA GLU A 244 -0.89 10.63 -14.88
C GLU A 244 0.21 10.94 -15.88
N ASN A 245 -0.07 11.75 -16.91
CA ASN A 245 0.95 12.23 -17.85
C ASN A 245 2.03 13.01 -17.10
N LYS A 246 1.62 13.98 -16.28
CA LYS A 246 2.54 14.73 -15.41
C LYS A 246 3.34 13.82 -14.49
N ARG A 247 2.67 12.84 -13.87
CA ARG A 247 3.36 11.88 -12.97
C ARG A 247 4.36 11.00 -13.72
N LEU A 248 4.08 10.60 -14.96
CA LEU A 248 5.03 9.87 -15.81
C LEU A 248 6.22 10.77 -16.18
N ASP A 249 5.99 12.06 -16.46
CA ASP A 249 7.06 13.02 -16.70
C ASP A 249 7.96 13.20 -15.46
N ASP A 250 7.36 13.36 -14.27
CA ASP A 250 8.09 13.48 -12.99
C ASP A 250 8.91 12.23 -12.65
N LEU A 251 8.42 11.05 -13.06
CA LEU A 251 9.08 9.76 -12.81
C LEU A 251 10.05 9.37 -13.93
N SER A 252 10.10 10.07 -15.05
CA SER A 252 11.02 9.73 -16.14
C SER A 252 12.46 10.11 -15.78
N GLU A 253 13.39 9.25 -16.17
CA GLU A 253 14.82 9.41 -15.96
C GLU A 253 15.56 9.43 -17.29
N ARG A 254 16.79 9.93 -17.26
CA ARG A 254 17.68 9.90 -18.45
C ARG A 254 17.88 8.45 -18.91
N GLY A 255 17.69 8.22 -20.19
CA GLY A 255 17.74 6.88 -20.79
C GLY A 255 16.38 6.22 -21.01
N ASP A 256 15.32 6.67 -20.33
CA ASP A 256 13.96 6.24 -20.66
C ASP A 256 13.57 6.76 -22.04
N LEU A 257 12.70 6.02 -22.74
CA LEU A 257 12.04 6.53 -23.93
C LEU A 257 10.68 7.12 -23.56
N ARG A 258 10.55 8.42 -23.79
CA ARG A 258 9.30 9.15 -23.60
C ARG A 258 8.75 9.57 -24.97
N LEU A 259 7.49 9.21 -25.25
CA LEU A 259 6.84 9.46 -26.52
C LEU A 259 5.55 10.28 -26.33
N TRP A 260 5.21 11.11 -27.33
CA TRP A 260 3.93 11.83 -27.41
C TRP A 260 3.59 12.14 -28.88
N VAL A 261 2.30 12.29 -29.16
CA VAL A 261 1.81 12.68 -30.49
C VAL A 261 1.93 14.19 -30.67
N LYS A 262 2.42 14.66 -31.82
CA LYS A 262 2.47 16.07 -32.16
C LYS A 262 1.16 16.51 -32.84
N GLY A 263 0.68 17.69 -32.47
CA GLY A 263 -0.50 18.30 -33.09
C GLY A 263 -1.86 17.75 -32.62
N PHE A 264 -1.88 16.72 -31.77
CA PHE A 264 -3.11 16.19 -31.18
C PHE A 264 -2.92 15.99 -29.66
N PRO A 265 -3.94 16.32 -28.83
CA PRO A 265 -3.93 15.92 -27.44
C PRO A 265 -3.81 14.41 -27.31
N GLY A 266 -3.04 13.95 -26.31
CA GLY A 266 -2.82 12.52 -26.14
C GLY A 266 -2.01 12.18 -24.90
N PRO A 267 -1.75 10.88 -24.69
CA PRO A 267 -0.99 10.42 -23.55
C PRO A 267 0.51 10.71 -23.69
N VAL A 268 1.17 10.83 -22.55
CA VAL A 268 2.58 10.51 -22.43
C VAL A 268 2.72 8.98 -22.39
N VAL A 269 3.62 8.46 -23.21
CA VAL A 269 3.98 7.05 -23.23
C VAL A 269 5.43 6.92 -22.79
N LEU A 270 5.69 6.05 -21.82
CA LEU A 270 7.00 5.85 -21.23
C LEU A 270 7.44 4.39 -21.42
N ILE A 271 8.67 4.19 -21.90
CA ILE A 271 9.37 2.90 -21.84
C ILE A 271 10.54 3.08 -20.87
N PRO A 272 10.47 2.54 -19.64
CA PRO A 272 11.55 2.65 -18.67
C PRO A 272 12.83 1.95 -19.14
N ALA A 273 13.99 2.54 -18.88
CA ALA A 273 15.31 1.95 -19.10
C ALA A 273 15.85 1.31 -17.80
N PRO A 274 16.87 0.44 -17.89
CA PRO A 274 17.18 -0.51 -18.94
C PRO A 274 16.24 -1.71 -18.97
N PRO A 275 16.23 -2.53 -20.01
CA PRO A 275 17.14 -2.54 -21.15
C PRO A 275 16.75 -1.54 -22.26
N ARG A 276 17.68 -1.23 -23.17
CA ARG A 276 17.36 -0.42 -24.37
C ARG A 276 16.30 -1.16 -25.16
N PRO A 277 15.13 -0.54 -25.39
CA PRO A 277 14.05 -1.23 -26.09
C PRO A 277 14.45 -1.52 -27.54
N PRO A 278 14.02 -2.64 -28.09
CA PRO A 278 14.20 -2.94 -29.50
C PRO A 278 13.40 -1.96 -30.37
N THR A 279 13.83 -1.77 -31.63
CA THR A 279 13.22 -0.79 -32.55
C THR A 279 11.72 -1.03 -32.78
N ASP A 280 11.30 -2.28 -32.80
CA ASP A 280 9.89 -2.64 -32.93
C ASP A 280 9.06 -2.30 -31.69
N ALA A 281 9.64 -2.37 -30.48
CA ALA A 281 9.00 -1.88 -29.25
C ALA A 281 8.76 -0.37 -29.30
N LEU A 282 9.72 0.41 -29.79
CA LEU A 282 9.57 1.85 -29.99
C LEU A 282 8.44 2.15 -30.99
N ARG A 283 8.41 1.42 -32.12
CA ARG A 283 7.33 1.56 -33.10
C ARG A 283 5.97 1.24 -32.52
N PHE A 284 5.86 0.14 -31.78
CA PHE A 284 4.61 -0.24 -31.09
C PHE A 284 4.18 0.81 -30.08
N ALA A 285 5.09 1.31 -29.25
CA ALA A 285 4.77 2.37 -28.28
C ALA A 285 4.25 3.64 -28.93
N ALA A 286 4.81 4.01 -30.10
CA ALA A 286 4.30 5.14 -30.88
C ALA A 286 2.91 4.87 -31.47
N GLN A 287 2.64 3.68 -31.97
CA GLN A 287 1.31 3.28 -32.46
C GLN A 287 0.28 3.30 -31.30
N VAL A 288 0.69 2.90 -30.10
CA VAL A 288 -0.12 3.00 -28.87
C VAL A 288 -0.38 4.46 -28.51
N ALA A 289 0.63 5.34 -28.61
CA ALA A 289 0.44 6.78 -28.38
C ALA A 289 -0.61 7.37 -29.33
N VAL A 290 -0.54 7.04 -30.61
CA VAL A 290 -1.54 7.48 -31.61
C VAL A 290 -2.91 6.91 -31.28
N ARG A 291 -3.02 5.63 -30.89
CA ARG A 291 -4.29 4.99 -30.58
C ARG A 291 -5.04 5.63 -29.41
N TYR A 292 -4.31 6.14 -28.40
CA TYR A 292 -4.89 6.79 -27.24
C TYR A 292 -4.87 8.33 -27.29
N SER A 293 -4.50 8.92 -28.44
CA SER A 293 -4.61 10.35 -28.69
C SER A 293 -5.92 10.70 -29.40
N ASP A 294 -6.16 12.01 -29.55
CA ASP A 294 -7.28 12.54 -30.35
C ASP A 294 -7.01 12.52 -31.85
N THR A 295 -6.05 11.75 -32.33
CA THR A 295 -5.79 11.56 -33.75
C THR A 295 -7.01 10.89 -34.43
N PRO A 296 -7.55 11.46 -35.52
CA PRO A 296 -8.68 10.84 -36.24
C PRO A 296 -8.39 9.40 -36.66
N PRO A 297 -9.39 8.49 -36.58
CA PRO A 297 -9.23 7.10 -36.99
C PRO A 297 -8.66 6.95 -38.40
N GLY A 298 -7.66 6.08 -38.55
CA GLY A 298 -6.99 5.82 -39.83
C GLY A 298 -5.96 6.88 -40.27
N GLN A 299 -5.83 7.97 -39.54
CA GLN A 299 -4.86 9.00 -39.86
C GLN A 299 -3.46 8.61 -39.34
N VAL A 300 -2.44 8.92 -40.15
CA VAL A 300 -1.03 8.85 -39.75
C VAL A 300 -0.65 10.13 -39.02
N ALA A 301 -0.16 9.98 -37.78
CA ALA A 301 0.32 11.10 -36.96
C ALA A 301 1.84 11.11 -36.86
N GLU A 302 2.39 12.29 -36.58
CA GLU A 302 3.78 12.44 -36.20
C GLU A 302 3.93 12.22 -34.69
N VAL A 303 4.78 11.27 -34.32
CA VAL A 303 5.10 10.96 -32.92
C VAL A 303 6.52 11.44 -32.65
N ALA A 304 6.66 12.28 -31.64
CA ALA A 304 7.95 12.66 -31.10
C ALA A 304 8.36 11.71 -29.98
N TYR A 305 9.66 11.48 -29.86
CA TYR A 305 10.22 10.75 -28.72
C TYR A 305 11.58 11.32 -28.30
N THR A 306 11.91 11.12 -27.06
CA THR A 306 13.19 11.51 -26.47
C THR A 306 13.69 10.45 -25.50
N ASN A 307 15.01 10.31 -25.37
CA ASN A 307 15.68 9.53 -24.32
C ASN A 307 16.40 10.42 -23.29
N GLY A 308 16.12 11.74 -23.36
CA GLY A 308 16.80 12.77 -22.56
C GLY A 308 18.03 13.38 -23.24
N ASP A 309 18.63 12.70 -24.22
CA ASP A 309 19.81 13.20 -24.96
C ASP A 309 19.46 13.60 -26.41
N THR A 310 18.53 12.87 -27.03
CA THR A 310 18.11 13.08 -28.42
C THR A 310 16.61 13.29 -28.48
N ASN A 311 16.18 14.10 -29.45
CA ASN A 311 14.78 14.27 -29.79
C ASN A 311 14.61 13.87 -31.27
N GLU A 312 13.77 12.91 -31.52
CA GLU A 312 13.51 12.41 -32.86
C GLU A 312 12.01 12.32 -33.12
N THR A 313 11.64 12.21 -34.38
CA THR A 313 10.23 12.05 -34.77
C THR A 313 10.12 11.01 -35.89
N PHE A 314 8.99 10.32 -35.94
CA PHE A 314 8.60 9.53 -37.08
C PHE A 314 7.07 9.45 -37.20
N ARG A 315 6.58 9.04 -38.37
CA ARG A 315 5.15 8.99 -38.66
C ARG A 315 4.64 7.54 -38.56
N THR A 316 3.51 7.38 -37.89
CA THR A 316 2.85 6.08 -37.78
C THR A 316 1.33 6.24 -37.62
N ALA A 317 0.58 5.16 -37.93
CA ALA A 317 -0.83 5.05 -37.59
C ALA A 317 -1.02 4.34 -36.25
N ALA A 318 -2.25 4.35 -35.73
CA ALA A 318 -2.62 3.59 -34.53
C ALA A 318 -2.51 2.08 -34.77
N CYS A 319 -2.12 1.31 -33.72
CA CYS A 319 -2.23 -0.13 -33.75
C CYS A 319 -3.68 -0.59 -33.46
N PRO A 320 -4.08 -1.84 -33.86
CA PRO A 320 -5.36 -2.42 -33.52
C PRO A 320 -5.54 -2.57 -32.01
N ASP A 321 -6.76 -2.36 -31.54
CA ASP A 321 -7.09 -2.54 -30.08
C ASP A 321 -6.78 -3.94 -29.58
N GLU A 322 -7.07 -4.95 -30.36
CA GLU A 322 -6.84 -6.36 -30.03
C GLU A 322 -5.38 -6.64 -29.70
N GLU A 323 -4.46 -6.01 -30.44
CA GLU A 323 -3.03 -6.14 -30.17
C GLU A 323 -2.62 -5.54 -28.83
N ILE A 324 -3.23 -4.41 -28.43
CA ILE A 324 -2.99 -3.81 -27.13
C ILE A 324 -3.61 -4.66 -26.02
N GLN A 325 -4.88 -5.07 -26.18
CA GLN A 325 -5.61 -5.83 -25.15
C GLN A 325 -4.93 -7.15 -24.82
N ALA A 326 -4.38 -7.84 -25.83
CA ALA A 326 -3.63 -9.07 -25.63
C ALA A 326 -2.35 -8.91 -24.79
N ARG A 327 -1.87 -7.67 -24.59
CA ARG A 327 -0.61 -7.34 -23.90
C ARG A 327 -0.80 -6.54 -22.61
N ILE A 328 -2.03 -6.20 -22.23
CA ILE A 328 -2.31 -5.46 -20.98
C ILE A 328 -2.03 -6.38 -19.77
N ILE A 329 -1.33 -5.77 -18.77
CA ILE A 329 -0.94 -6.43 -17.51
C ILE A 329 -2.01 -6.17 -16.44
#